data_80a4bf97a2b2a601aed8a7196359e9d0
#
_entry.id   80a4bf97a2b2a601aed8a7196359e9d0
#
_cell.length_a   1.000
_cell.length_b   1.000
_cell.length_c   1.000
_cell.angle_alpha   90.00
_cell.angle_beta   90.00
_cell.angle_gamma   90.00
#
_symmetry.space_group_name_H-M   'P 1'
#
loop_
_entity.id
_entity.type
_entity.pdbx_description
1 polymer ?
#
loop_
_entity_poly.entity_id
_entity_poly.type
_entity_poly.pdbx_seq_one_letter_code
_entity_poly.pdbx_strand_id
1 'polypeptide(L)'
;GQKAAEVLNGHPRLIAGIATGLVVLCAAGTVAAFTLTEPFVCTEENVLYRGADVTSGETYTITGDWDNGDEITLMAYGSTQAQEMENRTETYYSGPLSEASFTVPEGITRVLFQFRGPEGTQIRSLSLSDGTKIPTSYTLLPENLVSRFQKNLFQDRSFLLRVQYLKDGWTLFTQSPLTGHGLGATEGLLTSVQPFFYQSLYLHNHILQVMDETGLLGLAAFLALMLGAAWLLVRRLRTQQDGMAAVLLACWVMMNLHGLMEISFSVRMFQCAAFFLVLMSVVSCGEPAEGRSGVRILRVVGTLAAALWLVVSFAMLLGSQMAQAQFRDFDTTDMTRSEFLDSMEKLDRMDAYTDQDYKVNRMVNALQEGGSLNLGVASRCARELRETGDFDACYKVAAYYYLPLQDLSGFFEIMQEGLAQERSNADAWNSAFDLYGQAFAQLDESQMDAFVAGVLATMEQMEQANEYLLVPVALDEANQALADSVTTVETEDLDASAAYALLSAVFAGQQE
;
A
#
# COMPACT_ATOMS: atom_id res chain seq x y z
N GLY A 1 -34.64 -17.11 25.31
CA GLY A 1 -34.08 -17.72 24.09
C GLY A 1 -34.98 -18.75 23.44
N GLN A 2 -35.19 -19.94 24.04
CA GLN A 2 -35.92 -21.06 23.40
C GLN A 2 -37.38 -20.78 23.08
N LYS A 3 -38.14 -20.15 23.97
CA LYS A 3 -39.55 -19.79 23.73
C LYS A 3 -39.72 -18.77 22.60
N ALA A 4 -38.77 -17.84 22.47
CA ALA A 4 -38.79 -16.89 21.37
C ALA A 4 -38.46 -17.58 20.02
N ALA A 5 -37.53 -18.53 20.01
CA ALA A 5 -37.19 -19.32 18.83
C ALA A 5 -38.34 -20.24 18.40
N GLU A 6 -39.08 -20.83 19.33
CA GLU A 6 -40.26 -21.66 19.05
C GLU A 6 -41.41 -20.83 18.45
N VAL A 7 -41.67 -19.63 19.00
CA VAL A 7 -42.68 -18.71 18.47
C VAL A 7 -42.29 -18.24 17.06
N LEU A 8 -41.00 -17.91 16.87
CA LEU A 8 -40.49 -17.50 15.58
C LEU A 8 -40.57 -18.62 14.53
N ASN A 9 -40.14 -19.84 14.86
CA ASN A 9 -40.22 -20.97 13.93
C ASN A 9 -41.66 -21.41 13.59
N GLY A 10 -42.60 -21.15 14.47
CA GLY A 10 -44.03 -21.44 14.24
C GLY A 10 -44.75 -20.46 13.30
N HIS A 11 -44.16 -19.29 13.05
CA HIS A 11 -44.84 -18.22 12.29
C HIS A 11 -43.94 -17.57 11.20
N PRO A 12 -43.53 -18.31 10.15
CA PRO A 12 -42.60 -17.79 9.12
C PRO A 12 -43.12 -16.55 8.38
N ARG A 13 -44.47 -16.45 8.22
CA ARG A 13 -45.09 -15.24 7.60
C ARG A 13 -45.01 -14.01 8.49
N LEU A 14 -45.07 -14.19 9.82
CA LEU A 14 -44.89 -13.10 10.78
C LEU A 14 -43.46 -12.61 10.79
N ILE A 15 -42.48 -13.53 10.74
CA ILE A 15 -41.04 -13.17 10.63
C ILE A 15 -40.80 -12.41 9.34
N ALA A 16 -41.29 -12.90 8.20
CA ALA A 16 -41.16 -12.23 6.93
C ALA A 16 -41.79 -10.84 6.97
N GLY A 17 -42.96 -10.69 7.58
CA GLY A 17 -43.62 -9.39 7.77
C GLY A 17 -42.83 -8.44 8.64
N ILE A 18 -42.27 -8.88 9.75
CA ILE A 18 -41.41 -8.09 10.64
C ILE A 18 -40.12 -7.68 9.90
N ALA A 19 -39.47 -8.62 9.23
CA ALA A 19 -38.25 -8.35 8.46
C ALA A 19 -38.52 -7.33 7.34
N THR A 20 -39.61 -7.51 6.59
CA THR A 20 -40.03 -6.53 5.55
C THR A 20 -40.32 -5.16 6.16
N GLY A 21 -41.05 -5.11 7.29
CA GLY A 21 -41.33 -3.86 7.99
C GLY A 21 -40.05 -3.16 8.46
N LEU A 22 -39.09 -3.89 9.00
CA LEU A 22 -37.77 -3.35 9.37
C LEU A 22 -36.98 -2.81 8.16
N VAL A 23 -36.99 -3.53 7.06
CA VAL A 23 -36.33 -3.07 5.81
C VAL A 23 -36.99 -1.77 5.29
N VAL A 24 -38.31 -1.71 5.28
CA VAL A 24 -39.05 -0.50 4.88
C VAL A 24 -38.78 0.67 5.82
N LEU A 25 -38.77 0.43 7.14
CA LEU A 25 -38.42 1.44 8.14
C LEU A 25 -36.99 1.94 7.99
N CYS A 26 -36.03 1.05 7.77
CA CYS A 26 -34.65 1.41 7.52
C CYS A 26 -34.51 2.22 6.22
N ALA A 27 -35.17 1.80 5.14
CA ALA A 27 -35.17 2.52 3.87
C ALA A 27 -35.81 3.92 4.01
N ALA A 28 -36.97 4.02 4.66
CA ALA A 28 -37.63 5.31 4.92
C ALA A 28 -36.78 6.21 5.82
N GLY A 29 -36.15 5.65 6.86
CA GLY A 29 -35.23 6.36 7.75
C GLY A 29 -34.00 6.88 7.01
N THR A 30 -33.43 6.08 6.11
CA THR A 30 -32.30 6.49 5.26
C THR A 30 -32.70 7.64 4.33
N VAL A 31 -33.85 7.52 3.63
CA VAL A 31 -34.36 8.60 2.78
C VAL A 31 -34.57 9.88 3.58
N ALA A 32 -35.23 9.80 4.75
CA ALA A 32 -35.44 10.96 5.61
C ALA A 32 -34.11 11.58 6.07
N ALA A 33 -33.14 10.76 6.44
CA ALA A 33 -31.84 11.22 6.91
C ALA A 33 -31.07 12.02 5.83
N PHE A 34 -31.22 11.68 4.54
CA PHE A 34 -30.55 12.36 3.43
C PHE A 34 -31.42 13.39 2.69
N THR A 35 -32.66 13.63 3.13
CA THR A 35 -33.56 14.63 2.50
C THR A 35 -33.95 15.76 3.43
N LEU A 36 -33.99 15.52 4.76
CA LEU A 36 -34.35 16.55 5.74
C LEU A 36 -33.14 17.40 6.04
N THR A 37 -33.18 18.66 5.59
CA THR A 37 -32.11 19.64 5.80
C THR A 37 -32.62 20.84 6.58
N GLU A 38 -31.72 21.50 7.31
CA GLU A 38 -31.92 22.74 8.04
C GLU A 38 -30.84 23.77 7.65
N PRO A 39 -31.04 25.07 7.93
CA PRO A 39 -30.00 26.06 7.67
C PRO A 39 -28.68 25.72 8.37
N PHE A 40 -27.57 25.85 7.63
CA PHE A 40 -26.25 25.74 8.21
C PHE A 40 -25.88 27.05 8.92
N VAL A 41 -25.46 26.95 10.17
CA VAL A 41 -24.97 28.10 10.96
C VAL A 41 -23.46 28.02 11.06
N CYS A 42 -22.75 29.02 10.55
CA CYS A 42 -21.31 29.10 10.63
C CYS A 42 -20.84 29.28 12.07
N THR A 43 -19.78 28.60 12.42
CA THR A 43 -18.98 28.80 13.66
C THR A 43 -17.51 28.85 13.28
N GLU A 44 -16.64 29.29 14.20
CA GLU A 44 -15.18 29.35 13.94
C GLU A 44 -14.58 27.97 13.56
N GLU A 45 -15.17 26.89 14.07
CA GLU A 45 -14.62 25.53 13.91
C GLU A 45 -15.30 24.72 12.81
N ASN A 46 -16.55 25.04 12.42
CA ASN A 46 -17.29 24.22 11.49
C ASN A 46 -17.15 24.68 10.03
N VAL A 47 -17.20 23.71 9.12
CA VAL A 47 -17.11 23.90 7.68
C VAL A 47 -18.25 23.12 7.04
N LEU A 48 -19.04 23.76 6.20
CA LEU A 48 -20.02 23.05 5.38
C LEU A 48 -19.31 22.43 4.19
N TYR A 49 -19.30 21.10 4.15
CA TYR A 49 -18.64 20.30 3.13
C TYR A 49 -19.67 19.58 2.26
N ARG A 50 -19.76 19.94 0.98
CA ARG A 50 -20.78 19.39 0.08
C ARG A 50 -20.20 19.07 -1.30
N GLY A 51 -20.77 18.06 -1.94
CA GLY A 51 -20.48 17.73 -3.32
C GLY A 51 -21.73 17.82 -4.20
N ALA A 52 -21.58 18.31 -5.41
CA ALA A 52 -22.62 18.26 -6.40
C ALA A 52 -22.11 17.69 -7.73
N ASP A 53 -22.99 16.98 -8.43
CA ASP A 53 -22.71 16.50 -9.77
C ASP A 53 -22.79 17.67 -10.75
N VAL A 54 -21.86 17.70 -11.70
CA VAL A 54 -21.69 18.79 -12.66
C VAL A 54 -21.42 18.23 -14.06
N THR A 55 -21.60 19.07 -15.07
CA THR A 55 -21.22 18.75 -16.45
C THR A 55 -19.86 19.36 -16.77
N SER A 56 -18.99 18.54 -17.29
CA SER A 56 -17.64 18.94 -17.75
C SER A 56 -17.71 20.03 -18.81
N GLY A 57 -16.87 21.04 -18.72
CA GLY A 57 -16.79 22.19 -19.64
C GLY A 57 -17.79 23.31 -19.37
N GLU A 58 -18.77 23.13 -18.50
CA GLU A 58 -19.78 24.13 -18.19
C GLU A 58 -19.32 25.12 -17.11
N THR A 59 -19.90 26.33 -17.17
CA THR A 59 -19.65 27.36 -16.15
C THR A 59 -20.83 27.45 -15.19
N TYR A 60 -20.53 27.39 -13.91
CA TYR A 60 -21.53 27.44 -12.84
C TYR A 60 -21.37 28.68 -11.97
N THR A 61 -22.52 29.21 -11.53
CA THR A 61 -22.59 30.17 -10.43
C THR A 61 -23.41 29.57 -9.30
N ILE A 62 -23.14 30.00 -8.06
CA ILE A 62 -23.93 29.56 -6.91
C ILE A 62 -25.03 30.57 -6.62
N THR A 63 -26.23 30.08 -6.44
CA THR A 63 -27.44 30.85 -6.10
C THR A 63 -28.06 30.28 -4.84
N GLY A 64 -28.78 31.12 -4.09
CA GLY A 64 -29.43 30.65 -2.87
C GLY A 64 -29.82 31.80 -1.93
N ASP A 65 -30.02 31.43 -0.64
CA ASP A 65 -30.36 32.37 0.42
C ASP A 65 -29.32 32.19 1.56
N TRP A 66 -28.61 33.26 1.84
CA TRP A 66 -27.56 33.32 2.90
C TRP A 66 -27.40 34.75 3.43
N ASP A 67 -26.83 34.85 4.62
CA ASP A 67 -26.46 36.14 5.21
C ASP A 67 -25.06 36.54 4.72
N ASN A 68 -24.82 37.82 4.44
CA ASN A 68 -23.48 38.40 4.18
C ASN A 68 -22.58 37.54 3.27
N GLY A 69 -23.01 37.31 2.03
CA GLY A 69 -22.27 36.46 1.06
C GLY A 69 -20.82 36.89 0.79
N ASP A 70 -20.49 38.16 1.01
CA ASP A 70 -19.14 38.71 0.85
C ASP A 70 -18.18 38.25 1.98
N GLU A 71 -18.74 37.86 3.13
CA GLU A 71 -17.97 37.35 4.28
C GLU A 71 -17.90 35.83 4.32
N ILE A 72 -18.73 35.13 3.50
CA ILE A 72 -18.67 33.67 3.36
C ILE A 72 -17.65 33.33 2.28
N THR A 73 -16.60 32.63 2.65
CA THR A 73 -15.62 32.10 1.71
C THR A 73 -16.08 30.76 1.16
N LEU A 74 -16.07 30.64 -0.17
CA LEU A 74 -16.26 29.40 -0.88
C LEU A 74 -14.94 28.94 -1.49
N MET A 75 -14.64 27.65 -1.34
CA MET A 75 -13.66 26.94 -2.16
C MET A 75 -14.38 25.83 -2.93
N ALA A 76 -14.30 25.88 -4.28
CA ALA A 76 -14.79 24.85 -5.17
C ALA A 76 -13.60 24.12 -5.81
N TYR A 77 -13.57 22.81 -5.68
CA TYR A 77 -12.45 21.99 -6.16
C TYR A 77 -12.91 20.59 -6.54
N GLY A 78 -12.07 19.88 -7.25
CA GLY A 78 -12.33 18.51 -7.66
C GLY A 78 -11.07 17.83 -8.19
N SER A 79 -11.24 16.63 -8.66
CA SER A 79 -10.18 15.83 -9.27
C SER A 79 -10.76 14.93 -10.36
N THR A 80 -9.98 14.70 -11.40
CA THR A 80 -10.19 13.59 -12.31
C THR A 80 -9.85 12.28 -11.61
N GLN A 81 -10.21 11.14 -12.17
CA GLN A 81 -9.88 9.84 -11.61
C GLN A 81 -8.36 9.66 -11.46
N ALA A 82 -7.57 10.12 -12.43
CA ALA A 82 -6.12 10.05 -12.37
C ALA A 82 -5.56 10.95 -11.25
N GLN A 83 -6.01 12.20 -11.15
CA GLN A 83 -5.62 13.11 -10.07
C GLN A 83 -6.02 12.58 -8.69
N GLU A 84 -7.18 11.93 -8.56
CA GLU A 84 -7.60 11.31 -7.29
C GLU A 84 -6.68 10.14 -6.90
N MET A 85 -6.23 9.34 -7.86
CA MET A 85 -5.24 8.28 -7.63
C MET A 85 -3.91 8.86 -7.13
N GLU A 86 -3.46 9.98 -7.69
CA GLU A 86 -2.26 10.72 -7.26
C GLU A 86 -2.45 11.51 -5.95
N ASN A 87 -3.64 11.51 -5.36
CA ASN A 87 -4.01 12.36 -4.22
C ASN A 87 -3.87 13.87 -4.51
N ARG A 88 -4.13 14.28 -5.74
CA ARG A 88 -4.13 15.68 -6.18
C ARG A 88 -5.55 16.18 -6.37
N THR A 89 -5.76 17.43 -6.01
CA THR A 89 -7.01 18.16 -6.24
C THR A 89 -6.71 19.47 -6.93
N GLU A 90 -7.63 19.92 -7.78
CA GLU A 90 -7.54 21.20 -8.47
C GLU A 90 -8.61 22.14 -7.97
N THR A 91 -8.23 23.36 -7.61
CA THR A 91 -9.16 24.39 -7.14
C THR A 91 -9.64 25.22 -8.32
N TYR A 92 -10.97 25.26 -8.50
CA TYR A 92 -11.62 26.00 -9.59
C TYR A 92 -12.03 27.40 -9.16
N TYR A 93 -12.34 27.57 -7.88
CA TYR A 93 -12.69 28.85 -7.29
C TYR A 93 -12.27 28.91 -5.83
N SER A 94 -11.78 30.07 -5.40
CA SER A 94 -11.54 30.37 -4.00
C SER A 94 -11.76 31.86 -3.77
N GLY A 95 -12.85 32.24 -3.06
CA GLY A 95 -13.23 33.62 -2.84
C GLY A 95 -14.60 33.77 -2.18
N PRO A 96 -15.16 35.02 -2.17
CA PRO A 96 -16.47 35.29 -1.60
C PRO A 96 -17.59 34.50 -2.29
N LEU A 97 -18.55 34.00 -1.51
CA LEU A 97 -19.70 33.25 -2.05
C LEU A 97 -20.56 34.10 -3.00
N SER A 98 -20.69 35.41 -2.74
CA SER A 98 -21.46 36.35 -3.57
C SER A 98 -20.94 36.49 -5.00
N GLU A 99 -19.63 36.26 -5.22
CA GLU A 99 -18.97 36.37 -6.52
C GLU A 99 -18.67 34.99 -7.15
N ALA A 100 -19.17 33.91 -6.57
CA ALA A 100 -18.82 32.56 -6.94
C ALA A 100 -19.24 32.21 -8.39
N SER A 101 -18.22 32.09 -9.24
CA SER A 101 -18.34 31.62 -10.62
C SER A 101 -17.12 30.81 -11.00
N PHE A 102 -17.31 29.63 -11.56
CA PHE A 102 -16.22 28.74 -11.95
C PHE A 102 -16.60 27.89 -13.15
N THR A 103 -15.60 27.59 -13.97
CA THR A 103 -15.73 26.65 -15.10
C THR A 103 -15.17 25.30 -14.69
N VAL A 104 -15.93 24.24 -14.95
CA VAL A 104 -15.55 22.87 -14.63
C VAL A 104 -14.62 22.34 -15.73
N PRO A 105 -13.39 21.89 -15.40
CA PRO A 105 -12.49 21.30 -16.39
C PRO A 105 -13.04 20.03 -17.03
N GLU A 106 -12.46 19.65 -18.17
CA GLU A 106 -12.79 18.38 -18.82
C GLU A 106 -12.48 17.18 -17.92
N GLY A 107 -13.34 16.17 -17.95
CA GLY A 107 -13.19 14.94 -17.17
C GLY A 107 -13.69 15.03 -15.72
N ILE A 108 -14.12 16.20 -15.27
CA ILE A 108 -14.71 16.39 -13.93
C ILE A 108 -16.22 16.22 -14.01
N THR A 109 -16.77 15.33 -13.19
CA THR A 109 -18.23 15.06 -13.10
C THR A 109 -18.83 15.41 -11.75
N ARG A 110 -18.00 15.77 -10.78
CA ARG A 110 -18.42 16.19 -9.43
C ARG A 110 -17.47 17.23 -8.87
N VAL A 111 -18.04 18.31 -8.32
CA VAL A 111 -17.30 19.38 -7.64
C VAL A 111 -17.60 19.31 -6.15
N LEU A 112 -16.58 19.47 -5.35
CA LEU A 112 -16.64 19.56 -3.90
C LEU A 112 -16.59 21.03 -3.48
N PHE A 113 -17.45 21.40 -2.56
CA PHE A 113 -17.58 22.75 -2.05
C PHE A 113 -17.26 22.80 -0.57
N GLN A 114 -16.53 23.81 -0.18
CA GLN A 114 -16.19 24.11 1.20
C GLN A 114 -16.63 25.53 1.52
N PHE A 115 -17.60 25.68 2.42
CA PHE A 115 -18.12 26.99 2.83
C PHE A 115 -17.67 27.29 4.25
N ARG A 116 -17.13 28.49 4.45
CA ARG A 116 -16.73 29.04 5.76
C ARG A 116 -17.25 30.46 5.87
N GLY A 117 -17.72 30.85 7.05
CA GLY A 117 -18.17 32.21 7.32
C GLY A 117 -17.99 32.59 8.78
N PRO A 118 -18.17 33.87 9.11
CA PRO A 118 -18.15 34.38 10.49
C PRO A 118 -19.18 33.66 11.37
N GLU A 119 -18.92 33.63 12.66
CA GLU A 119 -19.81 33.03 13.65
C GLU A 119 -21.23 33.63 13.58
N GLY A 120 -22.24 32.80 13.57
CA GLY A 120 -23.66 33.18 13.53
C GLY A 120 -24.21 33.42 12.11
N THR A 121 -23.39 33.48 11.07
CA THR A 121 -23.84 33.60 9.67
C THR A 121 -24.61 32.36 9.26
N GLN A 122 -25.75 32.54 8.56
CA GLN A 122 -26.61 31.43 8.15
C GLN A 122 -26.62 31.23 6.62
N ILE A 123 -26.53 29.97 6.22
CA ILE A 123 -26.76 29.53 4.85
C ILE A 123 -28.04 28.68 4.83
N ARG A 124 -29.13 29.25 4.24
CA ARG A 124 -30.48 28.64 4.25
C ARG A 124 -30.72 27.74 3.06
N SER A 125 -30.19 28.10 1.89
CA SER A 125 -30.30 27.30 0.68
C SER A 125 -29.14 27.58 -0.27
N LEU A 126 -28.72 26.55 -1.00
CA LEU A 126 -27.69 26.63 -2.02
C LEU A 126 -28.12 25.83 -3.26
N SER A 127 -27.84 26.36 -4.44
CA SER A 127 -28.08 25.70 -5.72
C SER A 127 -27.03 26.16 -6.73
N LEU A 128 -26.71 25.31 -7.69
CA LEU A 128 -25.98 25.71 -8.88
C LEU A 128 -26.92 26.41 -9.89
N SER A 129 -26.35 27.14 -10.85
CA SER A 129 -27.09 27.87 -11.88
C SER A 129 -27.97 26.98 -12.75
N ASP A 130 -27.70 25.68 -12.86
CA ASP A 130 -28.52 24.69 -13.55
C ASP A 130 -29.73 24.20 -12.73
N GLY A 131 -29.87 24.64 -11.49
CA GLY A 131 -30.90 24.21 -10.53
C GLY A 131 -30.52 23.01 -9.66
N THR A 132 -29.34 22.46 -9.79
CA THR A 132 -28.84 21.39 -8.92
C THR A 132 -28.73 21.90 -7.48
N LYS A 133 -29.46 21.29 -6.56
CA LYS A 133 -29.48 21.70 -5.15
C LYS A 133 -28.25 21.18 -4.44
N ILE A 134 -27.61 22.05 -3.66
CA ILE A 134 -26.53 21.71 -2.74
C ILE A 134 -27.15 21.67 -1.33
N PRO A 135 -27.22 20.49 -0.67
CA PRO A 135 -27.83 20.39 0.66
C PRO A 135 -27.11 21.26 1.70
N THR A 136 -27.84 21.85 2.63
CA THR A 136 -27.29 22.50 3.82
C THR A 136 -27.05 21.48 4.94
N SER A 137 -27.21 21.80 6.22
CA SER A 137 -27.10 20.81 7.30
C SER A 137 -28.18 19.75 7.21
N TYR A 138 -27.82 18.49 7.45
CA TYR A 138 -28.81 17.43 7.59
C TYR A 138 -29.31 17.35 9.04
N THR A 139 -30.61 17.33 9.24
CA THR A 139 -31.21 17.32 10.58
C THR A 139 -30.93 16.04 11.37
N LEU A 140 -30.78 14.91 10.69
CA LEU A 140 -30.68 13.59 11.29
C LEU A 140 -29.25 12.98 11.23
N LEU A 141 -28.35 13.63 10.52
CA LEU A 141 -26.98 13.13 10.32
C LEU A 141 -25.95 14.13 10.80
N PRO A 142 -24.98 13.70 11.63
CA PRO A 142 -23.89 14.58 12.04
C PRO A 142 -22.95 14.88 10.86
N GLU A 143 -22.45 16.12 10.77
CA GLU A 143 -21.62 16.61 9.66
C GLU A 143 -20.36 15.77 9.41
N ASN A 144 -19.71 15.26 10.45
CA ASN A 144 -18.54 14.41 10.34
C ASN A 144 -18.84 13.06 9.65
N LEU A 145 -20.08 12.61 9.67
CA LEU A 145 -20.53 11.45 8.90
C LEU A 145 -20.85 11.83 7.47
N VAL A 146 -21.58 12.94 7.28
CA VAL A 146 -22.02 13.43 5.96
C VAL A 146 -20.81 13.75 5.07
N SER A 147 -19.79 14.38 5.61
CA SER A 147 -18.59 14.77 4.85
C SER A 147 -17.90 13.57 4.15
N ARG A 148 -18.04 12.35 4.71
CA ARG A 148 -17.48 11.13 4.12
C ARG A 148 -18.22 10.64 2.87
N PHE A 149 -19.47 11.09 2.66
CA PHE A 149 -20.30 10.67 1.52
C PHE A 149 -20.43 11.76 0.43
N GLN A 150 -19.61 12.82 0.51
CA GLN A 150 -19.69 13.91 -0.48
C GLN A 150 -19.01 13.55 -1.81
N LYS A 151 -18.01 12.66 -1.79
CA LYS A 151 -17.43 12.09 -3.00
C LYS A 151 -18.32 10.97 -3.55
N ASN A 152 -18.32 10.81 -4.86
CA ASN A 152 -18.91 9.61 -5.47
C ASN A 152 -18.08 8.39 -5.05
N LEU A 153 -18.76 7.32 -4.58
CA LEU A 153 -18.10 6.10 -4.14
C LEU A 153 -17.10 5.54 -5.19
N PHE A 154 -17.50 5.58 -6.48
CA PHE A 154 -16.67 5.08 -7.58
C PHE A 154 -15.53 6.03 -8.01
N GLN A 155 -15.50 7.23 -7.45
CA GLN A 155 -14.43 8.22 -7.63
C GLN A 155 -13.63 8.45 -6.35
N ASP A 156 -14.02 7.79 -5.26
CA ASP A 156 -13.29 7.84 -4.00
C ASP A 156 -11.95 7.09 -4.14
N ARG A 157 -10.86 7.75 -3.77
CA ARG A 157 -9.50 7.20 -3.86
C ARG A 157 -9.38 5.83 -3.19
N SER A 158 -10.00 5.65 -2.04
CA SER A 158 -9.95 4.39 -1.30
C SER A 158 -10.59 3.24 -2.06
N PHE A 159 -11.69 3.50 -2.77
CA PHE A 159 -12.33 2.52 -3.65
C PHE A 159 -11.47 2.24 -4.90
N LEU A 160 -10.97 3.29 -5.55
CA LEU A 160 -10.13 3.17 -6.75
C LEU A 160 -8.85 2.37 -6.46
N LEU A 161 -8.19 2.66 -5.33
CA LEU A 161 -7.01 1.90 -4.91
C LEU A 161 -7.33 0.42 -4.65
N ARG A 162 -8.46 0.10 -4.01
CA ARG A 162 -8.84 -1.31 -3.82
C ARG A 162 -9.07 -2.05 -5.14
N VAL A 163 -9.67 -1.38 -6.12
CA VAL A 163 -9.80 -1.95 -7.47
C VAL A 163 -8.42 -2.15 -8.11
N GLN A 164 -7.51 -1.20 -7.90
CA GLN A 164 -6.14 -1.32 -8.43
C GLN A 164 -5.38 -2.45 -7.75
N TYR A 165 -5.44 -2.59 -6.43
CA TYR A 165 -4.84 -3.73 -5.71
C TYR A 165 -5.29 -5.09 -6.25
N LEU A 166 -6.58 -5.21 -6.63
CA LEU A 166 -7.09 -6.45 -7.23
C LEU A 166 -6.49 -6.70 -8.62
N LYS A 167 -6.26 -5.65 -9.42
CA LYS A 167 -5.65 -5.77 -10.75
C LYS A 167 -4.17 -6.14 -10.63
N ASP A 168 -3.44 -5.45 -9.75
CA ASP A 168 -2.01 -5.65 -9.57
C ASP A 168 -1.72 -7.02 -8.95
N GLY A 169 -2.49 -7.43 -7.95
CA GLY A 169 -2.41 -8.78 -7.40
C GLY A 169 -2.76 -9.85 -8.43
N TRP A 170 -3.76 -9.63 -9.28
CA TRP A 170 -4.03 -10.58 -10.36
C TRP A 170 -2.86 -10.68 -11.34
N THR A 171 -2.20 -9.57 -11.63
CA THR A 171 -1.01 -9.54 -12.50
C THR A 171 0.14 -10.33 -11.87
N LEU A 172 0.41 -10.15 -10.57
CA LEU A 172 1.41 -10.94 -9.84
C LEU A 172 1.05 -12.42 -9.82
N PHE A 173 -0.19 -12.76 -9.45
CA PHE A 173 -0.62 -14.15 -9.42
C PHE A 173 -0.39 -14.88 -10.74
N THR A 174 -0.65 -14.24 -11.89
CA THR A 174 -0.46 -14.87 -13.20
C THR A 174 0.99 -15.19 -13.54
N GLN A 175 1.96 -14.56 -12.86
CA GLN A 175 3.39 -14.85 -13.05
C GLN A 175 3.82 -16.16 -12.36
N SER A 176 3.17 -16.54 -11.21
CA SER A 176 3.48 -17.78 -10.50
C SER A 176 2.21 -18.47 -9.94
N PRO A 177 1.31 -18.99 -10.82
CA PRO A 177 -0.03 -19.38 -10.40
C PRO A 177 -0.09 -20.66 -9.56
N LEU A 178 0.90 -21.56 -9.64
CA LEU A 178 0.84 -22.85 -8.93
C LEU A 178 1.39 -22.77 -7.51
N THR A 179 2.56 -22.15 -7.32
CA THR A 179 3.30 -22.12 -6.06
C THR A 179 3.34 -20.75 -5.40
N GLY A 180 2.93 -19.69 -6.12
CA GLY A 180 3.07 -18.31 -5.68
C GLY A 180 4.54 -17.86 -5.67
N HIS A 181 4.76 -16.68 -5.13
CA HIS A 181 6.08 -16.04 -5.08
C HIS A 181 6.82 -16.26 -3.75
N GLY A 182 6.17 -16.87 -2.76
CA GLY A 182 6.67 -17.04 -1.41
C GLY A 182 5.92 -16.17 -0.39
N LEU A 183 5.95 -16.58 0.88
CA LEU A 183 5.28 -15.84 1.96
C LEU A 183 5.92 -14.46 2.14
N GLY A 184 5.07 -13.41 2.14
CA GLY A 184 5.51 -12.02 2.25
C GLY A 184 6.04 -11.41 0.94
N ALA A 185 6.15 -12.16 -0.15
CA ALA A 185 6.68 -11.66 -1.42
C ALA A 185 5.82 -10.54 -2.04
N THR A 186 4.52 -10.50 -1.75
CA THR A 186 3.62 -9.45 -2.25
C THR A 186 4.12 -8.05 -1.88
N GLU A 187 4.67 -7.87 -0.67
CA GLU A 187 5.20 -6.60 -0.17
C GLU A 187 6.32 -6.05 -1.09
N GLY A 188 7.27 -6.91 -1.48
CA GLY A 188 8.41 -6.48 -2.32
C GLY A 188 8.11 -6.45 -3.82
N LEU A 189 7.11 -7.21 -4.28
CA LEU A 189 6.82 -7.32 -5.72
C LEU A 189 5.73 -6.36 -6.21
N LEU A 190 4.91 -5.82 -5.30
CA LEU A 190 3.75 -5.01 -5.67
C LEU A 190 4.15 -3.76 -6.48
N THR A 191 5.23 -3.10 -6.11
CA THR A 191 5.76 -1.91 -6.78
C THR A 191 6.17 -2.17 -8.24
N SER A 192 6.60 -3.39 -8.56
CA SER A 192 7.01 -3.77 -9.92
C SER A 192 5.84 -3.83 -10.93
N VAL A 193 4.60 -3.92 -10.47
CA VAL A 193 3.40 -4.03 -11.33
C VAL A 193 2.46 -2.84 -11.23
N GLN A 194 2.73 -1.88 -10.34
CA GLN A 194 1.91 -0.69 -10.16
C GLN A 194 1.93 0.20 -11.40
N PRO A 195 0.77 0.66 -11.91
CA PRO A 195 0.72 1.61 -13.01
C PRO A 195 0.90 3.08 -12.57
N PHE A 196 0.87 3.35 -11.27
CA PHE A 196 1.20 4.61 -10.61
C PHE A 196 1.60 4.30 -9.17
N PHE A 197 2.42 5.15 -8.58
CA PHE A 197 2.91 4.91 -7.23
C PHE A 197 1.81 5.03 -6.16
N TYR A 198 1.69 4.00 -5.35
CA TYR A 198 0.92 4.01 -4.10
C TYR A 198 1.63 3.14 -3.07
N GLN A 199 1.69 3.61 -1.84
CA GLN A 199 2.31 2.86 -0.76
C GLN A 199 1.31 1.86 -0.18
N SER A 200 1.53 0.58 -0.39
CA SER A 200 0.81 -0.52 0.26
C SER A 200 1.67 -1.77 0.33
N LEU A 201 1.66 -2.41 1.48
CA LEU A 201 2.35 -3.69 1.71
C LEU A 201 1.42 -4.89 1.41
N TYR A 202 0.13 -4.64 1.18
CA TYR A 202 -0.89 -5.69 1.09
C TYR A 202 -1.94 -5.36 0.03
N LEU A 203 -2.58 -6.40 -0.53
CA LEU A 203 -3.59 -6.27 -1.59
C LEU A 203 -4.99 -5.91 -1.09
N HIS A 204 -5.20 -5.71 0.22
CA HIS A 204 -6.52 -5.50 0.82
C HIS A 204 -7.58 -6.55 0.43
N ASN A 205 -7.11 -7.73 0.01
CA ASN A 205 -7.91 -8.93 -0.25
C ASN A 205 -7.10 -10.16 0.11
N HIS A 206 -7.45 -10.80 1.23
CA HIS A 206 -6.64 -11.89 1.75
C HIS A 206 -6.62 -13.13 0.86
N ILE A 207 -7.71 -13.42 0.12
CA ILE A 207 -7.73 -14.56 -0.81
C ILE A 207 -6.72 -14.35 -1.93
N LEU A 208 -6.70 -13.16 -2.52
CA LEU A 208 -5.76 -12.84 -3.59
C LEU A 208 -4.32 -12.83 -3.07
N GLN A 209 -4.10 -12.31 -1.85
CA GLN A 209 -2.77 -12.34 -1.24
C GLN A 209 -2.28 -13.78 -0.99
N VAL A 210 -3.14 -14.68 -0.51
CA VAL A 210 -2.79 -16.11 -0.40
C VAL A 210 -2.47 -16.72 -1.78
N MET A 211 -3.20 -16.31 -2.83
CA MET A 211 -2.92 -16.76 -4.20
C MET A 211 -1.55 -16.28 -4.67
N ASP A 212 -1.20 -15.02 -4.44
CA ASP A 212 0.09 -14.45 -4.84
C ASP A 212 1.26 -15.11 -4.11
N GLU A 213 1.12 -15.28 -2.81
CA GLU A 213 2.21 -15.77 -1.97
C GLU A 213 2.38 -17.30 -2.05
N THR A 214 1.29 -18.06 -2.19
CA THR A 214 1.32 -19.53 -2.08
C THR A 214 0.72 -20.28 -3.27
N GLY A 215 0.25 -19.56 -4.28
CA GLY A 215 -0.37 -20.11 -5.47
C GLY A 215 -1.67 -20.85 -5.21
N LEU A 216 -2.13 -21.57 -6.23
CA LEU A 216 -3.35 -22.39 -6.14
C LEU A 216 -3.22 -23.53 -5.13
N LEU A 217 -2.01 -24.04 -4.89
CA LEU A 217 -1.79 -25.12 -3.90
C LEU A 217 -2.04 -24.60 -2.48
N GLY A 218 -1.50 -23.44 -2.11
CA GLY A 218 -1.73 -22.83 -0.82
C GLY A 218 -3.17 -22.36 -0.66
N LEU A 219 -3.76 -21.77 -1.71
CA LEU A 219 -5.17 -21.38 -1.72
C LEU A 219 -6.07 -22.58 -1.45
N ALA A 220 -5.83 -23.73 -2.10
CA ALA A 220 -6.62 -24.94 -1.87
C ALA A 220 -6.53 -25.41 -0.41
N ALA A 221 -5.34 -25.40 0.18
CA ALA A 221 -5.13 -25.72 1.59
C ALA A 221 -5.84 -24.72 2.52
N PHE A 222 -5.71 -23.42 2.25
CA PHE A 222 -6.39 -22.36 2.99
C PHE A 222 -7.90 -22.50 2.93
N LEU A 223 -8.48 -22.67 1.74
CA LEU A 223 -9.92 -22.85 1.56
C LEU A 223 -10.41 -24.14 2.23
N ALA A 224 -9.66 -25.25 2.16
CA ALA A 224 -10.01 -26.49 2.84
C ALA A 224 -10.11 -26.29 4.36
N LEU A 225 -9.19 -25.54 4.95
CA LEU A 225 -9.22 -25.19 6.38
C LEU A 225 -10.44 -24.31 6.71
N MET A 226 -10.62 -23.23 5.94
CA MET A 226 -11.68 -22.26 6.16
C MET A 226 -13.09 -22.85 5.97
N LEU A 227 -13.31 -23.53 4.85
CA LEU A 227 -14.59 -24.18 4.55
C LEU A 227 -14.85 -25.38 5.46
N GLY A 228 -13.80 -26.11 5.85
CA GLY A 228 -13.90 -27.21 6.81
C GLY A 228 -14.40 -26.74 8.18
N ALA A 229 -13.86 -25.64 8.70
CA ALA A 229 -14.33 -25.03 9.95
C ALA A 229 -15.80 -24.58 9.86
N ALA A 230 -16.14 -23.87 8.78
CA ALA A 230 -17.53 -23.44 8.54
C ALA A 230 -18.49 -24.63 8.43
N TRP A 231 -18.09 -25.69 7.70
CA TRP A 231 -18.89 -26.89 7.55
C TRP A 231 -19.18 -27.61 8.89
N LEU A 232 -18.18 -27.71 9.78
CA LEU A 232 -18.34 -28.26 11.12
C LEU A 232 -19.36 -27.47 11.92
N LEU A 233 -19.29 -26.14 11.92
CA LEU A 233 -20.22 -25.26 12.62
C LEU A 233 -21.64 -25.37 12.07
N VAL A 234 -21.79 -25.35 10.73
CA VAL A 234 -23.10 -25.54 10.07
C VAL A 234 -23.69 -26.90 10.36
N ARG A 235 -22.89 -27.98 10.32
CA ARG A 235 -23.33 -29.34 10.67
C ARG A 235 -23.85 -29.37 12.09
N ARG A 236 -23.13 -28.85 13.09
CA ARG A 236 -23.54 -28.85 14.49
C ARG A 236 -24.78 -28.00 14.71
N LEU A 237 -24.87 -26.83 14.09
CA LEU A 237 -26.07 -25.99 14.15
C LEU A 237 -27.31 -26.73 13.66
N ARG A 238 -27.19 -27.47 12.53
CA ARG A 238 -28.32 -28.25 11.96
C ARG A 238 -28.69 -29.49 12.78
N THR A 239 -27.71 -30.18 13.38
CA THR A 239 -27.96 -31.45 14.07
C THR A 239 -28.31 -31.29 15.55
N GLN A 240 -27.74 -30.28 16.23
CA GLN A 240 -27.84 -30.08 17.67
C GLN A 240 -28.53 -28.77 18.05
N GLN A 241 -28.82 -27.88 17.09
CA GLN A 241 -29.37 -26.54 17.32
C GLN A 241 -28.59 -25.74 18.37
N ASP A 242 -27.26 -25.88 18.36
CA ASP A 242 -26.35 -25.28 19.33
C ASP A 242 -26.18 -23.80 19.10
N GLY A 243 -26.62 -22.97 20.04
CA GLY A 243 -26.48 -21.51 19.96
C GLY A 243 -25.03 -21.04 19.91
N MET A 244 -24.07 -21.76 20.52
CA MET A 244 -22.66 -21.44 20.45
C MET A 244 -22.12 -21.61 19.01
N ALA A 245 -22.53 -22.69 18.32
CA ALA A 245 -22.16 -22.90 16.92
C ALA A 245 -22.69 -21.77 16.01
N ALA A 246 -23.86 -21.20 16.31
CA ALA A 246 -24.40 -20.06 15.56
C ALA A 246 -23.54 -18.80 15.78
N VAL A 247 -23.13 -18.50 17.01
CA VAL A 247 -22.27 -17.36 17.33
C VAL A 247 -20.90 -17.51 16.64
N LEU A 248 -20.26 -18.68 16.78
CA LEU A 248 -18.97 -18.95 16.15
C LEU A 248 -19.05 -18.84 14.62
N LEU A 249 -20.13 -19.33 14.00
CA LEU A 249 -20.36 -19.22 12.56
C LEU A 249 -20.52 -17.75 12.13
N ALA A 250 -21.28 -16.96 12.90
CA ALA A 250 -21.43 -15.53 12.62
C ALA A 250 -20.08 -14.79 12.69
N CYS A 251 -19.29 -15.01 13.73
CA CYS A 251 -17.94 -14.47 13.85
C CYS A 251 -17.06 -14.90 12.66
N TRP A 252 -17.14 -16.19 12.29
CA TRP A 252 -16.40 -16.74 11.17
C TRP A 252 -16.74 -16.09 9.84
N VAL A 253 -18.03 -15.91 9.55
CA VAL A 253 -18.51 -15.24 8.33
C VAL A 253 -18.04 -13.79 8.32
N MET A 254 -18.21 -13.06 9.43
CA MET A 254 -17.78 -11.67 9.55
C MET A 254 -16.27 -11.50 9.28
N MET A 255 -15.45 -12.36 9.88
CA MET A 255 -14.00 -12.31 9.69
C MET A 255 -13.61 -12.54 8.23
N ASN A 256 -14.19 -13.55 7.58
CA ASN A 256 -13.86 -13.83 6.19
C ASN A 256 -14.38 -12.73 5.23
N LEU A 257 -15.57 -12.19 5.45
CA LEU A 257 -16.10 -11.07 4.67
C LEU A 257 -15.22 -9.82 4.83
N HIS A 258 -14.77 -9.54 6.06
CA HIS A 258 -13.85 -8.43 6.31
C HIS A 258 -12.51 -8.62 5.60
N GLY A 259 -11.96 -9.82 5.63
CA GLY A 259 -10.71 -10.17 4.94
C GLY A 259 -10.77 -10.09 3.41
N LEU A 260 -11.96 -10.02 2.79
CA LEU A 260 -12.11 -9.78 1.36
C LEU A 260 -11.90 -8.30 0.96
N MET A 261 -11.93 -7.38 1.92
CA MET A 261 -11.89 -5.94 1.67
C MET A 261 -10.83 -5.22 2.48
N GLU A 262 -10.14 -5.91 3.39
CA GLU A 262 -9.19 -5.32 4.32
C GLU A 262 -7.99 -6.24 4.63
N ILE A 263 -6.91 -5.64 5.12
CA ILE A 263 -5.64 -6.31 5.48
C ILE A 263 -5.72 -7.15 6.77
N SER A 264 -6.91 -7.35 7.34
CA SER A 264 -7.08 -7.90 8.70
C SER A 264 -6.33 -9.21 8.93
N PHE A 265 -6.31 -10.10 7.94
CA PHE A 265 -5.56 -11.36 8.05
C PHE A 265 -4.04 -11.20 7.99
N SER A 266 -3.52 -10.04 7.61
CA SER A 266 -2.10 -9.73 7.69
C SER A 266 -1.70 -9.23 9.09
N VAL A 267 -2.68 -8.86 9.93
CA VAL A 267 -2.44 -8.44 11.32
C VAL A 267 -2.35 -9.66 12.24
N ARG A 268 -1.22 -9.83 12.93
CA ARG A 268 -0.92 -11.01 13.78
C ARG A 268 -2.01 -11.31 14.80
N MET A 269 -2.56 -10.28 15.46
CA MET A 269 -3.63 -10.47 16.46
C MET A 269 -4.90 -11.04 15.81
N PHE A 270 -5.25 -10.58 14.61
CA PHE A 270 -6.41 -11.09 13.88
C PHE A 270 -6.20 -12.52 13.40
N GLN A 271 -4.98 -12.88 12.95
CA GLN A 271 -4.60 -14.25 12.61
C GLN A 271 -4.78 -15.17 13.83
N CYS A 272 -4.28 -14.76 15.01
CA CYS A 272 -4.49 -15.53 16.25
C CYS A 272 -5.97 -15.74 16.57
N ALA A 273 -6.80 -14.70 16.40
CA ALA A 273 -8.25 -14.83 16.60
C ALA A 273 -8.91 -15.78 15.59
N ALA A 274 -8.48 -15.72 14.31
CA ALA A 274 -8.96 -16.63 13.26
C ALA A 274 -8.59 -18.08 13.56
N PHE A 275 -7.34 -18.36 13.91
CA PHE A 275 -6.89 -19.69 14.30
C PHE A 275 -7.60 -20.19 15.56
N PHE A 276 -7.83 -19.31 16.53
CA PHE A 276 -8.62 -19.66 17.72
C PHE A 276 -10.06 -20.05 17.36
N LEU A 277 -10.72 -19.33 16.45
CA LEU A 277 -12.06 -19.70 15.96
C LEU A 277 -12.07 -21.02 15.22
N VAL A 278 -11.04 -21.32 14.40
CA VAL A 278 -10.88 -22.64 13.76
C VAL A 278 -10.74 -23.73 14.83
N LEU A 279 -9.86 -23.53 15.82
CA LEU A 279 -9.64 -24.46 16.91
C LEU A 279 -10.93 -24.71 17.70
N MET A 280 -11.64 -23.64 18.09
CA MET A 280 -12.91 -23.74 18.79
C MET A 280 -13.97 -24.48 17.96
N SER A 281 -13.99 -24.27 16.64
CA SER A 281 -14.91 -25.00 15.74
C SER A 281 -14.61 -26.50 15.74
N VAL A 282 -13.32 -26.86 15.65
CA VAL A 282 -12.88 -28.28 15.66
C VAL A 282 -13.15 -28.93 17.02
N VAL A 283 -12.76 -28.29 18.13
CA VAL A 283 -12.92 -28.84 19.50
C VAL A 283 -14.40 -28.94 19.88
N SER A 284 -15.18 -27.90 19.59
CA SER A 284 -16.60 -27.89 19.96
C SER A 284 -17.46 -28.79 19.08
N CYS A 285 -17.11 -29.02 17.83
CA CYS A 285 -17.92 -29.69 16.82
C CYS A 285 -17.35 -31.03 16.35
N GLY A 286 -16.11 -31.34 16.73
CA GLY A 286 -15.46 -32.61 16.38
C GLY A 286 -16.07 -33.77 17.18
N GLU A 287 -16.59 -34.82 16.51
CA GLU A 287 -16.92 -36.07 17.18
C GLU A 287 -15.62 -36.78 17.57
N PRO A 288 -15.56 -37.38 18.79
CA PRO A 288 -14.44 -38.24 19.12
C PRO A 288 -14.41 -39.40 18.09
N ALA A 289 -13.29 -39.50 17.36
CA ALA A 289 -13.13 -40.57 16.39
C ALA A 289 -12.89 -41.88 17.17
N GLU A 290 -13.93 -42.61 17.43
CA GLU A 290 -13.83 -43.95 17.98
C GLU A 290 -13.38 -44.94 16.90
N GLY A 291 -12.29 -45.63 17.17
CA GLY A 291 -11.96 -46.93 16.56
C GLY A 291 -11.14 -46.98 15.25
N ARG A 292 -10.74 -45.90 14.60
CA ARG A 292 -9.87 -46.00 13.41
C ARG A 292 -8.40 -45.64 13.75
N SER A 293 -7.52 -46.67 13.78
CA SER A 293 -6.11 -46.53 14.09
C SER A 293 -5.41 -45.46 13.19
N GLY A 294 -5.77 -45.36 11.93
CA GLY A 294 -5.23 -44.35 10.98
C GLY A 294 -5.55 -42.89 11.40
N VAL A 295 -6.71 -42.61 11.92
CA VAL A 295 -7.08 -41.27 12.40
C VAL A 295 -6.32 -40.90 13.66
N ARG A 296 -6.02 -41.87 14.54
CA ARG A 296 -5.19 -41.64 15.72
C ARG A 296 -3.76 -41.28 15.32
N ILE A 297 -3.17 -42.01 14.37
CA ILE A 297 -1.81 -41.72 13.84
C ILE A 297 -1.78 -40.32 13.22
N LEU A 298 -2.75 -39.98 12.37
CA LEU A 298 -2.81 -38.64 11.74
C LEU A 298 -2.93 -37.52 12.78
N ARG A 299 -3.72 -37.70 13.85
CA ARG A 299 -3.80 -36.73 14.95
C ARG A 299 -2.46 -36.57 15.68
N VAL A 300 -1.80 -37.67 16.01
CA VAL A 300 -0.51 -37.64 16.70
C VAL A 300 0.55 -36.95 15.82
N VAL A 301 0.64 -37.34 14.55
CA VAL A 301 1.57 -36.74 13.60
C VAL A 301 1.25 -35.25 13.41
N GLY A 302 -0.01 -34.87 13.23
CA GLY A 302 -0.43 -33.47 13.10
C GLY A 302 -0.12 -32.63 14.35
N THR A 303 -0.35 -33.19 15.55
CA THR A 303 -0.01 -32.51 16.81
C THR A 303 1.48 -32.33 16.97
N LEU A 304 2.28 -33.35 16.64
CA LEU A 304 3.75 -33.27 16.69
C LEU A 304 4.29 -32.28 15.67
N ALA A 305 3.74 -32.28 14.45
CA ALA A 305 4.14 -31.31 13.41
C ALA A 305 3.80 -29.87 13.83
N ALA A 306 2.61 -29.64 14.39
CA ALA A 306 2.21 -28.33 14.91
C ALA A 306 3.10 -27.88 16.10
N ALA A 307 3.39 -28.79 17.02
CA ALA A 307 4.28 -28.49 18.13
C ALA A 307 5.71 -28.16 17.66
N LEU A 308 6.23 -28.95 16.71
CA LEU A 308 7.55 -28.68 16.12
C LEU A 308 7.55 -27.32 15.39
N TRP A 309 6.53 -27.02 14.60
CA TRP A 309 6.39 -25.74 13.91
C TRP A 309 6.37 -24.56 14.89
N LEU A 310 5.60 -24.66 16.00
CA LEU A 310 5.58 -23.64 17.05
C LEU A 310 6.95 -23.43 17.70
N VAL A 311 7.66 -24.51 18.00
CA VAL A 311 9.01 -24.45 18.62
C VAL A 311 10.00 -23.79 17.65
N VAL A 312 9.98 -24.18 16.38
CA VAL A 312 10.85 -23.60 15.35
C VAL A 312 10.53 -22.12 15.16
N SER A 313 9.25 -21.76 14.98
CA SER A 313 8.82 -20.36 14.81
C SER A 313 9.19 -19.49 16.02
N PHE A 314 9.05 -20.01 17.22
CA PHE A 314 9.46 -19.32 18.45
C PHE A 314 10.98 -19.15 18.55
N ALA A 315 11.75 -20.18 18.19
CA ALA A 315 13.20 -20.11 18.18
C ALA A 315 13.70 -19.10 17.13
N MET A 316 13.10 -19.06 15.94
CA MET A 316 13.41 -18.07 14.89
C MET A 316 13.11 -16.65 15.36
N LEU A 317 11.93 -16.42 15.94
CA LEU A 317 11.55 -15.11 16.47
C LEU A 317 12.49 -14.65 17.60
N LEU A 318 12.82 -15.57 18.53
CA LEU A 318 13.72 -15.27 19.64
C LEU A 318 15.13 -14.97 19.12
N GLY A 319 15.62 -15.76 18.15
CA GLY A 319 16.91 -15.55 17.50
C GLY A 319 17.00 -14.17 16.85
N SER A 320 15.97 -13.78 16.07
CA SER A 320 15.89 -12.46 15.44
C SER A 320 15.88 -11.32 16.47
N GLN A 321 15.03 -11.39 17.50
CA GLN A 321 15.00 -10.38 18.56
C GLN A 321 16.34 -10.24 19.32
N MET A 322 17.02 -11.36 19.54
CA MET A 322 18.35 -11.35 20.18
C MET A 322 19.42 -10.77 19.25
N ALA A 323 19.38 -11.08 17.96
CA ALA A 323 20.30 -10.52 16.98
C ALA A 323 20.13 -8.99 16.86
N GLN A 324 18.90 -8.51 16.71
CA GLN A 324 18.59 -7.08 16.62
C GLN A 324 18.98 -6.32 17.92
N ALA A 325 18.73 -6.92 19.09
CA ALA A 325 19.16 -6.33 20.35
C ALA A 325 20.70 -6.24 20.46
N GLN A 326 21.41 -7.31 20.08
CA GLN A 326 22.88 -7.30 20.08
C GLN A 326 23.42 -6.30 19.06
N PHE A 327 22.83 -6.19 17.88
CA PHE A 327 23.26 -5.23 16.85
C PHE A 327 23.07 -3.78 17.30
N ARG A 328 21.94 -3.45 17.93
CA ARG A 328 21.67 -2.11 18.44
C ARG A 328 22.65 -1.66 19.52
N ASP A 329 23.05 -2.59 20.39
CA ASP A 329 23.95 -2.33 21.51
C ASP A 329 25.42 -2.70 21.18
N PHE A 330 25.74 -2.80 19.87
CA PHE A 330 27.03 -3.31 19.39
C PHE A 330 28.15 -2.29 19.62
N ASP A 331 29.12 -2.64 20.45
CA ASP A 331 30.30 -1.83 20.74
C ASP A 331 31.52 -2.32 19.92
N THR A 332 32.07 -1.40 19.13
CA THR A 332 33.21 -1.66 18.25
C THR A 332 34.54 -1.17 18.81
N THR A 333 34.55 -0.54 20.02
CA THR A 333 35.70 0.24 20.55
C THR A 333 36.97 -0.58 20.66
N ASP A 334 36.89 -1.84 21.10
CA ASP A 334 38.05 -2.72 21.32
C ASP A 334 38.08 -3.92 20.36
N MET A 335 37.28 -3.90 19.29
CA MET A 335 37.10 -5.04 18.40
C MET A 335 38.02 -4.95 17.18
N THR A 336 38.68 -6.06 16.87
CA THR A 336 39.39 -6.19 15.61
C THR A 336 38.40 -6.32 14.46
N ARG A 337 38.81 -5.94 13.25
CA ARG A 337 37.94 -6.02 12.08
C ARG A 337 37.50 -7.45 11.76
N SER A 338 38.38 -8.45 11.97
CA SER A 338 38.00 -9.85 11.79
C SER A 338 36.91 -10.28 12.78
N GLU A 339 37.03 -9.90 14.06
CA GLU A 339 35.98 -10.16 15.06
C GLU A 339 34.66 -9.46 14.72
N PHE A 340 34.74 -8.26 14.13
CA PHE A 340 33.56 -7.56 13.61
C PHE A 340 32.89 -8.36 12.50
N LEU A 341 33.64 -8.79 11.47
CA LEU A 341 33.11 -9.57 10.35
C LEU A 341 32.44 -10.88 10.80
N ASP A 342 33.09 -11.59 11.74
CA ASP A 342 32.57 -12.83 12.33
C ASP A 342 31.30 -12.57 13.16
N SER A 343 31.26 -11.44 13.86
CA SER A 343 30.09 -11.04 14.65
C SER A 343 28.90 -10.71 13.76
N MET A 344 29.11 -9.96 12.68
CA MET A 344 28.07 -9.67 11.69
C MET A 344 27.54 -10.95 11.03
N GLU A 345 28.41 -11.91 10.69
CA GLU A 345 27.97 -13.20 10.16
C GLU A 345 27.17 -14.00 11.19
N LYS A 346 27.54 -13.94 12.47
CA LYS A 346 26.76 -14.59 13.52
C LYS A 346 25.39 -13.99 13.70
N LEU A 347 25.26 -12.64 13.67
CA LEU A 347 23.99 -11.93 13.77
C LEU A 347 23.09 -12.25 12.57
N ASP A 348 23.62 -12.21 11.35
CA ASP A 348 22.91 -12.57 10.13
C ASP A 348 22.37 -14.03 10.17
N ARG A 349 23.15 -14.98 10.68
CA ARG A 349 22.69 -16.37 10.87
C ARG A 349 21.65 -16.54 11.99
N MET A 350 21.66 -15.67 12.99
CA MET A 350 20.71 -15.70 14.10
C MET A 350 19.38 -15.07 13.72
N ASP A 351 19.40 -14.06 12.83
CA ASP A 351 18.21 -13.36 12.37
C ASP A 351 17.57 -14.09 11.19
N ALA A 352 16.54 -14.87 11.48
CA ALA A 352 15.80 -15.61 10.47
C ALA A 352 15.02 -14.74 9.49
N TYR A 353 14.83 -13.46 9.80
CA TYR A 353 14.14 -12.47 8.95
C TYR A 353 15.13 -11.62 8.12
N THR A 354 16.43 -11.95 8.21
CA THR A 354 17.51 -11.39 7.38
C THR A 354 17.48 -9.87 7.25
N ASP A 355 17.90 -9.18 8.32
CA ASP A 355 18.15 -7.75 8.24
C ASP A 355 19.32 -7.48 7.26
N GLN A 356 19.08 -6.64 6.25
CA GLN A 356 20.08 -6.29 5.23
C GLN A 356 21.32 -5.62 5.84
N ASP A 357 21.15 -4.91 6.95
CA ASP A 357 22.21 -4.12 7.58
C ASP A 357 23.40 -4.97 8.03
N TYR A 358 23.19 -6.23 8.45
CA TYR A 358 24.30 -7.12 8.77
C TYR A 358 25.19 -7.38 7.55
N LYS A 359 24.56 -7.66 6.39
CA LYS A 359 25.26 -7.94 5.14
C LYS A 359 25.95 -6.69 4.59
N VAL A 360 25.28 -5.53 4.67
CA VAL A 360 25.86 -4.24 4.24
C VAL A 360 27.07 -3.89 5.09
N ASN A 361 26.96 -3.96 6.43
CA ASN A 361 28.07 -3.67 7.31
C ASN A 361 29.26 -4.64 7.09
N ARG A 362 28.96 -5.93 6.89
CA ARG A 362 29.97 -6.93 6.58
C ARG A 362 30.64 -6.67 5.25
N MET A 363 29.89 -6.33 4.21
CA MET A 363 30.38 -5.98 2.87
C MET A 363 31.33 -4.80 2.90
N VAL A 364 30.93 -3.70 3.51
CA VAL A 364 31.70 -2.46 3.62
C VAL A 364 33.00 -2.67 4.37
N ASN A 365 32.95 -3.33 5.53
CA ASN A 365 34.13 -3.57 6.35
C ASN A 365 35.10 -4.57 5.71
N ALA A 366 34.60 -5.60 5.03
CA ALA A 366 35.43 -6.54 4.28
C ALA A 366 36.13 -5.86 3.10
N LEU A 367 35.45 -4.96 2.40
CA LEU A 367 36.04 -4.20 1.30
C LEU A 367 37.15 -3.26 1.79
N GLN A 368 36.94 -2.55 2.90
CA GLN A 368 37.91 -1.66 3.50
C GLN A 368 39.18 -2.40 4.04
N GLU A 369 39.04 -3.60 4.53
CA GLU A 369 40.18 -4.44 4.99
C GLU A 369 41.03 -4.88 3.80
N GLY A 370 40.40 -5.16 2.66
CA GLY A 370 41.07 -5.60 1.45
C GLY A 370 41.62 -7.05 1.53
N GLY A 371 42.38 -7.42 0.51
CA GLY A 371 42.90 -8.79 0.36
C GLY A 371 41.89 -9.75 -0.26
N SER A 372 42.39 -10.80 -0.91
CA SER A 372 41.54 -11.71 -1.72
C SER A 372 40.45 -12.43 -0.95
N LEU A 373 40.69 -12.78 0.33
CA LEU A 373 39.70 -13.43 1.19
C LEU A 373 38.55 -12.47 1.52
N ASN A 374 38.87 -11.26 1.93
CA ASN A 374 37.87 -10.25 2.33
C ASN A 374 37.08 -9.71 1.10
N LEU A 375 37.73 -9.55 -0.06
CA LEU A 375 37.04 -9.28 -1.30
C LEU A 375 36.05 -10.40 -1.65
N GLY A 376 36.37 -11.66 -1.39
CA GLY A 376 35.46 -12.79 -1.53
C GLY A 376 34.23 -12.71 -0.60
N VAL A 377 34.43 -12.22 0.63
CA VAL A 377 33.36 -11.97 1.60
C VAL A 377 32.46 -10.84 1.11
N ALA A 378 33.05 -9.70 0.71
CA ALA A 378 32.31 -8.56 0.20
C ALA A 378 31.47 -8.91 -1.03
N SER A 379 32.06 -9.61 -2.02
CA SER A 379 31.38 -10.09 -3.22
C SER A 379 30.22 -11.04 -2.91
N ARG A 380 30.36 -11.90 -1.91
CA ARG A 380 29.27 -12.79 -1.46
C ARG A 380 28.12 -11.98 -0.88
N CYS A 381 28.38 -11.05 0.03
CA CYS A 381 27.37 -10.20 0.62
C CYS A 381 26.64 -9.36 -0.45
N ALA A 382 27.39 -8.77 -1.40
CA ALA A 382 26.81 -8.02 -2.51
C ALA A 382 25.86 -8.88 -3.36
N ARG A 383 26.25 -10.12 -3.67
CA ARG A 383 25.39 -11.06 -4.41
C ARG A 383 24.14 -11.45 -3.62
N GLU A 384 24.26 -11.74 -2.33
CA GLU A 384 23.14 -12.09 -1.47
C GLU A 384 22.16 -10.92 -1.32
N LEU A 385 22.64 -9.67 -1.26
CA LEU A 385 21.83 -8.46 -1.27
C LEU A 385 21.12 -8.27 -2.62
N ARG A 386 21.81 -8.47 -3.76
CA ARG A 386 21.23 -8.42 -5.10
C ARG A 386 20.10 -9.45 -5.27
N GLU A 387 20.25 -10.66 -4.71
CA GLU A 387 19.23 -11.72 -4.76
C GLU A 387 17.94 -11.36 -4.02
N THR A 388 17.93 -10.37 -3.14
CA THR A 388 16.70 -9.87 -2.52
C THR A 388 15.79 -9.14 -3.51
N GLY A 389 16.37 -8.55 -4.58
CA GLY A 389 15.65 -7.78 -5.59
C GLY A 389 15.10 -6.45 -5.11
N ASP A 390 15.34 -6.06 -3.87
CA ASP A 390 14.88 -4.81 -3.26
C ASP A 390 15.74 -3.63 -3.73
N PHE A 391 15.10 -2.51 -4.09
CA PHE A 391 15.79 -1.29 -4.55
C PHE A 391 16.81 -0.77 -3.52
N ASP A 392 16.46 -0.75 -2.23
CA ASP A 392 17.35 -0.29 -1.18
C ASP A 392 18.62 -1.15 -1.08
N ALA A 393 18.48 -2.47 -1.22
CA ALA A 393 19.62 -3.39 -1.28
C ALA A 393 20.47 -3.14 -2.53
N CYS A 394 19.86 -2.97 -3.69
CA CYS A 394 20.55 -2.65 -4.95
C CYS A 394 21.30 -1.32 -4.84
N TYR A 395 20.67 -0.28 -4.30
CA TYR A 395 21.28 1.02 -4.03
C TYR A 395 22.51 0.91 -3.11
N LYS A 396 22.40 0.18 -2.00
CA LYS A 396 23.50 -0.04 -1.05
C LYS A 396 24.66 -0.81 -1.70
N VAL A 397 24.37 -1.79 -2.55
CA VAL A 397 25.41 -2.53 -3.30
C VAL A 397 26.07 -1.62 -4.34
N ALA A 398 25.31 -0.81 -5.06
CA ALA A 398 25.86 0.17 -5.98
C ALA A 398 26.82 1.14 -5.25
N ALA A 399 26.32 1.80 -4.20
CA ALA A 399 27.03 2.83 -3.47
C ALA A 399 28.26 2.32 -2.69
N TYR A 400 28.15 1.14 -2.08
CA TYR A 400 29.14 0.66 -1.11
C TYR A 400 29.99 -0.51 -1.60
N TYR A 401 29.68 -1.10 -2.76
CA TYR A 401 30.48 -2.17 -3.34
C TYR A 401 31.02 -1.80 -4.71
N TYR A 402 30.17 -1.52 -5.70
CA TYR A 402 30.62 -1.26 -7.08
C TYR A 402 31.31 0.09 -7.22
N LEU A 403 30.79 1.15 -6.63
CA LEU A 403 31.39 2.49 -6.72
C LEU A 403 32.80 2.55 -6.11
N PRO A 404 33.08 2.04 -4.90
CA PRO A 404 34.42 1.99 -4.35
C PRO A 404 35.41 1.11 -5.15
N LEU A 405 34.91 0.13 -5.90
CA LEU A 405 35.71 -0.70 -6.82
C LEU A 405 35.91 -0.04 -8.19
N GLN A 406 35.29 1.11 -8.44
CA GLN A 406 35.25 1.78 -9.75
C GLN A 406 34.69 0.89 -10.88
N ASP A 407 33.84 -0.07 -10.54
CA ASP A 407 33.15 -0.92 -11.50
C ASP A 407 31.82 -0.27 -11.92
N LEU A 408 31.89 0.65 -12.88
CA LEU A 408 30.73 1.37 -13.38
C LEU A 408 29.73 0.45 -14.09
N SER A 409 30.17 -0.60 -14.75
CA SER A 409 29.28 -1.56 -15.38
C SER A 409 28.39 -2.25 -14.37
N GLY A 410 28.96 -2.80 -13.30
CA GLY A 410 28.22 -3.42 -12.21
C GLY A 410 27.35 -2.40 -11.45
N PHE A 411 27.84 -1.18 -11.28
CA PHE A 411 27.13 -0.08 -10.65
C PHE A 411 25.81 0.26 -11.35
N PHE A 412 25.84 0.49 -12.67
CA PHE A 412 24.62 0.81 -13.42
C PHE A 412 23.71 -0.41 -13.59
N GLU A 413 24.26 -1.60 -13.81
CA GLU A 413 23.47 -2.83 -13.91
C GLU A 413 22.63 -3.07 -12.68
N ILE A 414 23.21 -2.99 -11.48
CA ILE A 414 22.49 -3.23 -10.21
C ILE A 414 21.45 -2.13 -9.93
N MET A 415 21.75 -0.87 -10.29
CA MET A 415 20.78 0.22 -10.15
C MET A 415 19.58 0.05 -11.07
N GLN A 416 19.79 -0.36 -12.31
CA GLN A 416 18.73 -0.65 -13.28
C GLN A 416 17.86 -1.83 -12.82
N GLU A 417 18.44 -2.87 -12.22
CA GLU A 417 17.71 -3.97 -11.62
C GLU A 417 16.80 -3.51 -10.48
N GLY A 418 17.31 -2.66 -9.58
CA GLY A 418 16.53 -2.10 -8.48
C GLY A 418 15.40 -1.20 -8.99
N LEU A 419 15.66 -0.33 -9.97
CA LEU A 419 14.66 0.55 -10.58
C LEU A 419 13.55 -0.22 -11.32
N ALA A 420 13.84 -1.39 -11.87
CA ALA A 420 12.83 -2.25 -12.47
C ALA A 420 11.78 -2.74 -11.45
N GLN A 421 12.14 -2.82 -10.16
CA GLN A 421 11.18 -3.16 -9.08
C GLN A 421 10.37 -1.95 -8.62
N GLU A 422 10.94 -0.74 -8.70
CA GLU A 422 10.34 0.52 -8.23
C GLU A 422 9.95 1.45 -9.40
N ARG A 423 9.57 0.90 -10.54
CA ARG A 423 9.39 1.65 -11.79
C ARG A 423 8.39 2.81 -11.72
N SER A 424 7.39 2.76 -10.81
CA SER A 424 6.40 3.83 -10.62
C SER A 424 6.75 4.81 -9.51
N ASN A 425 7.86 4.59 -8.78
CA ASN A 425 8.26 5.36 -7.62
C ASN A 425 9.26 6.46 -8.01
N ALA A 426 8.79 7.70 -8.14
CA ALA A 426 9.64 8.84 -8.50
C ALA A 426 10.79 9.07 -7.51
N ASP A 427 10.61 8.77 -6.22
CA ASP A 427 11.66 8.93 -5.21
C ASP A 427 12.81 7.94 -5.44
N ALA A 428 12.52 6.72 -5.92
CA ALA A 428 13.55 5.75 -6.26
C ALA A 428 14.38 6.22 -7.46
N TRP A 429 13.73 6.74 -8.51
CA TRP A 429 14.43 7.30 -9.68
C TRP A 429 15.29 8.50 -9.29
N ASN A 430 14.76 9.45 -8.52
CA ASN A 430 15.53 10.59 -8.06
C ASN A 430 16.71 10.17 -7.18
N SER A 431 16.52 9.21 -6.25
CA SER A 431 17.61 8.67 -5.44
C SER A 431 18.72 8.02 -6.28
N ALA A 432 18.35 7.35 -7.38
CA ALA A 432 19.33 6.78 -8.31
C ALA A 432 20.16 7.87 -9.00
N PHE A 433 19.51 8.92 -9.50
CA PHE A 433 20.19 10.05 -10.14
C PHE A 433 21.04 10.84 -9.15
N ASP A 434 20.59 11.02 -7.90
CA ASP A 434 21.42 11.60 -6.82
C ASP A 434 22.70 10.78 -6.59
N LEU A 435 22.60 9.45 -6.62
CA LEU A 435 23.75 8.57 -6.50
C LEU A 435 24.67 8.68 -7.74
N TYR A 436 24.13 8.88 -8.94
CA TYR A 436 24.92 9.13 -10.14
C TYR A 436 25.73 10.43 -10.02
N GLY A 437 25.11 11.48 -9.47
CA GLY A 437 25.82 12.73 -9.15
C GLY A 437 26.97 12.51 -8.17
N GLN A 438 26.75 11.73 -7.11
CA GLN A 438 27.80 11.37 -6.14
C GLN A 438 28.91 10.50 -6.78
N ALA A 439 28.53 9.60 -7.70
CA ALA A 439 29.48 8.78 -8.43
C ALA A 439 30.37 9.64 -9.33
N PHE A 440 29.76 10.57 -10.10
CA PHE A 440 30.50 11.49 -10.99
C PHE A 440 31.63 12.22 -10.25
N ALA A 441 31.39 12.67 -9.01
CA ALA A 441 32.40 13.37 -8.22
C ALA A 441 33.66 12.55 -7.91
N GLN A 442 33.63 11.24 -8.16
CA GLN A 442 34.74 10.30 -7.91
C GLN A 442 35.39 9.78 -9.20
N LEU A 443 34.88 10.19 -10.37
CA LEU A 443 35.35 9.72 -11.68
C LEU A 443 36.38 10.67 -12.30
N ASP A 444 37.13 10.13 -13.24
CA ASP A 444 38.04 10.89 -14.11
C ASP A 444 37.57 10.87 -15.57
N GLU A 445 38.22 11.65 -16.42
CA GLU A 445 37.89 11.77 -17.85
C GLU A 445 37.85 10.42 -18.59
N SER A 446 38.67 9.44 -18.18
CA SER A 446 38.72 8.13 -18.85
C SER A 446 37.49 7.27 -18.64
N GLN A 447 36.67 7.62 -17.67
CA GLN A 447 35.46 6.89 -17.26
C GLN A 447 34.17 7.51 -17.82
N MET A 448 34.29 8.66 -18.54
CA MET A 448 33.12 9.43 -19.00
C MET A 448 32.23 8.65 -19.96
N ASP A 449 32.82 7.96 -20.95
CA ASP A 449 32.04 7.17 -21.91
C ASP A 449 31.15 6.11 -21.21
N ALA A 450 31.72 5.42 -20.21
CA ALA A 450 30.98 4.42 -19.45
C ALA A 450 29.91 5.05 -18.56
N PHE A 451 30.18 6.22 -17.97
CA PHE A 451 29.23 6.94 -17.15
C PHE A 451 28.06 7.47 -17.99
N VAL A 452 28.34 8.15 -19.09
CA VAL A 452 27.33 8.66 -20.01
C VAL A 452 26.43 7.53 -20.54
N ALA A 453 27.04 6.43 -21.00
CA ALA A 453 26.30 5.27 -21.48
C ALA A 453 25.38 4.66 -20.39
N GLY A 454 25.84 4.60 -19.14
CA GLY A 454 25.04 4.08 -18.03
C GLY A 454 23.85 4.97 -17.67
N VAL A 455 24.04 6.30 -17.65
CA VAL A 455 22.94 7.25 -17.39
C VAL A 455 21.93 7.20 -18.53
N LEU A 456 22.37 7.21 -19.80
CA LEU A 456 21.49 7.11 -20.97
C LEU A 456 20.65 5.82 -20.94
N ALA A 457 21.26 4.68 -20.63
CA ALA A 457 20.53 3.42 -20.50
C ALA A 457 19.47 3.46 -19.37
N THR A 458 19.77 4.16 -18.29
CA THR A 458 18.79 4.36 -17.21
C THR A 458 17.65 5.31 -17.63
N MET A 459 17.95 6.36 -18.40
CA MET A 459 16.93 7.25 -18.97
C MET A 459 16.01 6.51 -19.96
N GLU A 460 16.57 5.67 -20.82
CA GLU A 460 15.80 4.81 -21.73
C GLU A 460 14.87 3.86 -20.94
N GLN A 461 15.36 3.27 -19.87
CA GLN A 461 14.54 2.45 -18.98
C GLN A 461 13.40 3.25 -18.35
N MET A 462 13.63 4.50 -17.94
CA MET A 462 12.60 5.39 -17.40
C MET A 462 11.55 5.75 -18.46
N GLU A 463 11.96 6.05 -19.69
CA GLU A 463 11.05 6.29 -20.81
C GLU A 463 10.17 5.07 -21.09
N GLN A 464 10.76 3.89 -21.16
CA GLN A 464 10.04 2.61 -21.32
C GLN A 464 9.05 2.37 -20.17
N ALA A 465 9.43 2.67 -18.92
CA ALA A 465 8.51 2.59 -17.79
C ALA A 465 7.33 3.56 -17.96
N ASN A 466 7.61 4.81 -18.35
CA ASN A 466 6.59 5.86 -18.52
C ASN A 466 5.57 5.57 -19.63
N GLU A 467 5.91 4.74 -20.64
CA GLU A 467 4.95 4.29 -21.65
C GLU A 467 3.79 3.47 -21.05
N TYR A 468 4.01 2.78 -19.95
CA TYR A 468 3.02 1.91 -19.27
C TYR A 468 2.41 2.54 -18.03
N LEU A 469 3.02 3.61 -17.49
CA LEU A 469 2.53 4.26 -16.28
C LEU A 469 1.37 5.20 -16.59
N LEU A 470 0.32 5.13 -15.76
CA LEU A 470 -0.79 6.11 -15.78
C LEU A 470 -0.34 7.49 -15.28
N VAL A 471 0.66 7.50 -14.41
CA VAL A 471 1.31 8.71 -13.90
C VAL A 471 2.80 8.55 -14.21
N PRO A 472 3.31 9.24 -15.22
CA PRO A 472 4.72 9.19 -15.54
C PRO A 472 5.59 9.67 -14.39
N VAL A 473 6.69 8.96 -14.13
CA VAL A 473 7.71 9.43 -13.19
C VAL A 473 8.49 10.60 -13.81
N ALA A 474 8.82 11.56 -12.97
CA ALA A 474 9.60 12.73 -13.36
C ALA A 474 10.79 12.89 -12.41
N LEU A 475 11.91 13.35 -12.96
CA LEU A 475 13.06 13.78 -12.20
C LEU A 475 12.79 15.16 -11.60
N ASP A 476 13.39 15.45 -10.47
CA ASP A 476 13.43 16.80 -9.93
C ASP A 476 14.34 17.71 -10.79
N GLU A 477 14.38 19.00 -10.51
CA GLU A 477 15.09 19.99 -11.32
C GLU A 477 16.60 19.69 -11.41
N ALA A 478 17.21 19.23 -10.31
CA ALA A 478 18.63 18.94 -10.27
C ALA A 478 18.99 17.68 -11.08
N ASN A 479 18.21 16.63 -10.92
CA ASN A 479 18.38 15.36 -11.63
C ASN A 479 18.02 15.48 -13.11
N GLN A 480 17.03 16.31 -13.44
CA GLN A 480 16.71 16.64 -14.83
C GLN A 480 17.86 17.39 -15.52
N ALA A 481 18.52 18.32 -14.83
CA ALA A 481 19.68 19.02 -15.36
C ALA A 481 20.86 18.07 -15.68
N LEU A 482 21.08 17.03 -14.85
CA LEU A 482 22.04 15.97 -15.14
C LEU A 482 21.63 15.20 -16.40
N ALA A 483 20.39 14.76 -16.49
CA ALA A 483 19.86 14.00 -17.63
C ALA A 483 19.99 14.80 -18.94
N ASP A 484 19.60 16.08 -18.93
CA ASP A 484 19.69 16.98 -20.10
C ASP A 484 21.13 17.17 -20.53
N SER A 485 22.06 17.28 -19.58
CA SER A 485 23.49 17.45 -19.88
C SER A 485 24.10 16.20 -20.50
N VAL A 486 23.74 15.03 -20.00
CA VAL A 486 24.16 13.75 -20.59
C VAL A 486 23.58 13.57 -21.99
N THR A 487 22.33 13.97 -22.21
CA THR A 487 21.72 14.00 -23.55
C THR A 487 22.46 14.94 -24.48
N THR A 488 22.93 16.08 -23.99
CA THR A 488 23.73 17.05 -24.77
C THR A 488 25.08 16.43 -25.17
N VAL A 489 25.77 15.73 -24.27
CA VAL A 489 27.01 15.00 -24.56
C VAL A 489 26.82 14.04 -25.72
N GLU A 490 25.77 13.25 -25.73
CA GLU A 490 25.46 12.27 -26.77
C GLU A 490 25.08 12.94 -28.08
N THR A 491 24.20 13.96 -28.06
CA THR A 491 23.68 14.60 -29.28
C THR A 491 24.72 15.47 -29.97
N GLU A 492 25.66 16.06 -29.25
CA GLU A 492 26.74 16.87 -29.77
C GLU A 492 28.02 16.06 -30.04
N ASP A 493 28.02 14.75 -29.79
CA ASP A 493 29.15 13.82 -29.95
C ASP A 493 30.43 14.38 -29.28
N LEU A 494 30.27 14.81 -28.01
CA LEU A 494 31.39 15.41 -27.25
C LEU A 494 32.38 14.34 -26.82
N ASP A 495 33.67 14.64 -26.93
CA ASP A 495 34.72 13.78 -26.41
C ASP A 495 34.70 13.74 -24.85
N ALA A 496 35.41 12.78 -24.28
CA ALA A 496 35.41 12.54 -22.83
C ALA A 496 35.85 13.80 -22.03
N SER A 497 36.75 14.62 -22.53
CA SER A 497 37.21 15.85 -21.86
C SER A 497 36.15 16.95 -21.90
N ALA A 498 35.49 17.14 -23.04
CA ALA A 498 34.38 18.09 -23.16
C ALA A 498 33.16 17.63 -22.32
N ALA A 499 32.83 16.34 -22.33
CA ALA A 499 31.79 15.74 -21.51
C ALA A 499 32.07 15.97 -20.01
N TYR A 500 33.30 15.70 -19.55
CA TYR A 500 33.69 15.93 -18.17
C TYR A 500 33.59 17.41 -17.77
N ALA A 501 33.99 18.33 -18.64
CA ALA A 501 33.89 19.77 -18.38
C ALA A 501 32.44 20.24 -18.30
N LEU A 502 31.55 19.76 -19.19
CA LEU A 502 30.13 20.11 -19.19
C LEU A 502 29.44 19.60 -17.90
N LEU A 503 29.62 18.33 -17.58
CA LEU A 503 28.99 17.73 -16.38
C LEU A 503 29.54 18.36 -15.09
N SER A 504 30.85 18.67 -15.03
CA SER A 504 31.45 19.37 -13.88
C SER A 504 30.82 20.74 -13.64
N ALA A 505 30.48 21.47 -14.72
CA ALA A 505 29.83 22.79 -14.60
C ALA A 505 28.41 22.67 -14.03
N VAL A 506 27.65 21.63 -14.39
CA VAL A 506 26.30 21.34 -13.84
C VAL A 506 26.37 21.08 -12.36
N PHE A 507 27.28 20.22 -11.93
CA PHE A 507 27.41 19.88 -10.49
C PHE A 507 27.98 21.04 -9.65
N ALA A 508 28.81 21.92 -10.22
CA ALA A 508 29.26 23.11 -9.53
C ALA A 508 28.11 24.10 -9.28
N GLY A 509 27.17 24.23 -10.22
CA GLY A 509 26.00 25.11 -10.10
C GLY A 509 24.93 24.58 -9.12
N GLN A 510 24.96 23.31 -8.75
CA GLN A 510 24.02 22.73 -7.79
C GLN A 510 24.47 22.89 -6.31
N GLN A 511 25.72 23.31 -6.08
CA GLN A 511 26.28 23.51 -4.72
C GLN A 511 26.16 24.96 -4.21
N GLU A 512 25.74 25.90 -5.04
CA GLU A 512 25.40 27.28 -4.65
C GLU A 512 23.91 27.43 -4.35
#